data_ec3635cca837f1fba715df4f07738f98
#
_entry.id   ec3635cca837f1fba715df4f07738f98
#
_cell.length_a   1.000
_cell.length_b   1.000
_cell.length_c   1.000
_cell.angle_alpha   90.00
_cell.angle_beta   90.00
_cell.angle_gamma   90.00
#
_symmetry.space_group_name_H-M   'P 1'
#
loop_
_entity.id
_entity.type
_entity.pdbx_description
1 polymer ?
#
loop_
_entity_poly.entity_id
_entity_poly.type
_entity_poly.pdbx_seq_one_letter_code
_entity_poly.pdbx_strand_id
1 'polypeptide(L)'
;MKRRDFVNQTVLASSALIFPVSSIADTILFNEKMKNKDLEIYIFSKHLQFLNYKDMSEAAKEMGFNGVDLTVRPKGHVFPENVTEDLPKATEAMKSYGLKTRMFSSNVIDANNEIQKMVLKTAKNLGYEFYRTAWIKYYSGDAILEKVKLAN
;
A
#
# COMPACT_ATOMS: atom_id res chain seq x y z
N MET A 1 33.00 -2.20 25.54
CA MET A 1 32.15 -1.06 25.10
C MET A 1 31.59 -1.38 23.71
N LYS A 2 30.29 -1.45 23.52
CA LYS A 2 29.69 -1.77 22.22
C LYS A 2 29.69 -0.51 21.36
N ARG A 3 29.88 -0.67 20.03
CA ARG A 3 29.93 0.45 19.05
C ARG A 3 28.76 1.45 19.19
N ARG A 4 27.59 0.98 19.62
CA ARG A 4 26.40 1.80 19.84
C ARG A 4 26.55 2.78 21.02
N ASP A 5 27.25 2.39 22.06
CA ASP A 5 27.44 3.21 23.27
C ASP A 5 28.43 4.35 22.98
N PHE A 6 29.42 4.11 22.12
CA PHE A 6 30.36 5.14 21.70
C PHE A 6 29.69 6.25 20.87
N VAL A 7 28.79 5.90 19.92
CA VAL A 7 28.07 6.87 19.10
C VAL A 7 27.13 7.74 19.94
N ASN A 8 26.47 7.17 20.93
CA ASN A 8 25.59 7.94 21.83
C ASN A 8 26.35 8.88 22.78
N GLN A 9 27.53 8.50 23.22
CA GLN A 9 28.34 9.38 24.10
C GLN A 9 29.05 10.51 23.34
N THR A 10 29.45 10.31 22.09
CA THR A 10 30.07 11.37 21.27
C THR A 10 29.10 12.46 20.84
N VAL A 11 27.81 12.12 20.64
CA VAL A 11 26.76 13.10 20.30
C VAL A 11 26.45 14.02 21.48
N LEU A 12 26.59 13.55 22.74
CA LEU A 12 26.34 14.35 23.94
C LEU A 12 27.50 15.31 24.30
N ALA A 13 28.72 15.02 23.84
CA ALA A 13 29.91 15.82 24.22
C ALA A 13 30.21 17.02 23.28
N SER A 14 29.61 17.07 22.10
CA SER A 14 29.90 18.09 21.07
C SER A 14 28.86 19.23 20.96
N SER A 15 27.85 19.27 21.82
CA SER A 15 26.72 20.22 21.72
C SER A 15 26.86 21.48 22.61
N ALA A 16 28.09 21.84 23.04
CA ALA A 16 28.32 23.08 23.80
C ALA A 16 28.64 24.30 22.93
N LEU A 17 28.29 24.35 21.66
CA LEU A 17 28.43 25.51 20.78
C LEU A 17 27.06 25.93 20.22
N ILE A 18 26.49 26.95 20.88
CA ILE A 18 25.57 27.99 20.41
C ILE A 18 24.82 27.66 19.09
N PHE A 19 23.79 26.81 19.18
CA PHE A 19 22.71 26.79 18.20
C PHE A 19 21.43 27.30 18.89
N PRO A 20 20.58 28.08 18.20
CA PRO A 20 19.34 28.58 18.78
C PRO A 20 18.47 27.35 19.18
N VAL A 21 18.03 27.32 20.43
CA VAL A 21 17.27 26.22 21.07
C VAL A 21 16.03 25.80 20.26
N SER A 22 15.51 26.68 19.40
CA SER A 22 14.38 26.39 18.52
C SER A 22 14.64 25.26 17.52
N SER A 23 15.86 25.16 16.98
CA SER A 23 16.16 24.13 15.96
C SER A 23 16.31 22.72 16.52
N ILE A 24 16.68 22.61 17.80
CA ILE A 24 16.82 21.30 18.48
C ILE A 24 15.43 20.77 18.87
N ALA A 25 14.54 21.66 19.32
CA ALA A 25 13.17 21.29 19.65
C ALA A 25 12.40 20.74 18.43
N ASP A 26 12.55 21.38 17.28
CA ASP A 26 11.93 20.95 16.03
C ASP A 26 12.46 19.58 15.56
N THR A 27 13.75 19.32 15.73
CA THR A 27 14.35 18.02 15.38
C THR A 27 13.89 16.89 16.33
N ILE A 28 13.75 17.17 17.63
CA ILE A 28 13.25 16.21 18.60
C ILE A 28 11.78 15.91 18.37
N LEU A 29 10.96 16.95 18.15
CA LEU A 29 9.53 16.82 17.84
C LEU A 29 9.29 16.10 16.50
N PHE A 30 10.14 16.34 15.50
CA PHE A 30 10.10 15.65 14.21
C PHE A 30 10.42 14.15 14.38
N ASN A 31 11.44 13.81 15.17
CA ASN A 31 11.80 12.42 15.47
C ASN A 31 10.73 11.68 16.28
N GLU A 32 10.09 12.34 17.25
CA GLU A 32 8.98 11.72 17.98
C GLU A 32 7.74 11.51 17.09
N LYS A 33 7.45 12.47 16.19
CA LYS A 33 6.35 12.35 15.24
C LYS A 33 6.57 11.26 14.20
N MET A 34 7.83 10.96 13.86
CA MET A 34 8.19 9.83 12.97
C MET A 34 8.22 8.49 13.72
N LYS A 35 8.50 8.49 15.04
CA LYS A 35 8.58 7.27 15.84
C LYS A 35 7.23 6.64 16.15
N ASN A 36 6.15 7.44 16.10
CA ASN A 36 4.78 7.02 16.41
C ASN A 36 3.91 6.79 15.16
N LYS A 37 4.49 6.75 13.97
CA LYS A 37 3.77 6.35 12.79
C LYS A 37 3.86 4.83 12.68
N ASP A 38 2.87 4.13 13.22
CA ASP A 38 2.73 2.69 13.02
C ASP A 38 2.70 2.40 11.52
N LEU A 39 3.77 1.81 11.02
CA LEU A 39 3.89 1.41 9.62
C LEU A 39 2.91 0.25 9.40
N GLU A 40 1.97 0.45 8.50
CA GLU A 40 1.04 -0.58 8.08
C GLU A 40 1.70 -1.47 7.03
N ILE A 41 1.75 -2.77 7.30
CA ILE A 41 2.34 -3.76 6.40
C ILE A 41 1.22 -4.58 5.78
N TYR A 42 1.21 -4.64 4.45
CA TYR A 42 0.23 -5.38 3.66
C TYR A 42 0.88 -6.56 2.96
N ILE A 43 0.24 -7.73 3.02
CA ILE A 43 0.67 -8.87 2.22
C ILE A 43 0.08 -8.80 0.81
N PHE A 44 0.89 -9.08 -0.20
CA PHE A 44 0.41 -9.20 -1.57
C PHE A 44 -0.32 -10.52 -1.77
N SER A 45 -1.60 -10.46 -2.05
CA SER A 45 -2.48 -11.64 -2.08
C SER A 45 -2.10 -12.70 -3.10
N LYS A 46 -1.25 -12.39 -4.08
CA LYS A 46 -0.71 -13.37 -5.02
C LYS A 46 -0.01 -14.53 -4.31
N HIS A 47 0.61 -14.29 -3.16
CA HIS A 47 1.30 -15.33 -2.39
C HIS A 47 0.33 -16.30 -1.70
N LEU A 48 -0.93 -15.88 -1.53
CA LEU A 48 -2.01 -16.63 -0.90
C LEU A 48 -3.11 -17.03 -1.91
N GLN A 49 -2.83 -16.97 -3.21
CA GLN A 49 -3.82 -17.10 -4.28
C GLN A 49 -4.48 -18.50 -4.36
N PHE A 50 -3.92 -19.48 -3.70
CA PHE A 50 -4.46 -20.83 -3.57
C PHE A 50 -5.53 -20.97 -2.47
N LEU A 51 -5.72 -19.92 -1.65
CA LEU A 51 -6.72 -19.87 -0.58
C LEU A 51 -7.99 -19.14 -1.05
N ASN A 52 -9.13 -19.48 -0.49
CA ASN A 52 -10.35 -18.68 -0.64
C ASN A 52 -10.25 -17.36 0.16
N TYR A 53 -11.23 -16.47 0.04
CA TYR A 53 -11.19 -15.15 0.68
C TYR A 53 -11.10 -15.23 2.21
N LYS A 54 -11.80 -16.18 2.83
CA LYS A 54 -11.80 -16.37 4.27
C LYS A 54 -10.44 -16.85 4.76
N ASP A 55 -9.95 -17.94 4.21
CA ASP A 55 -8.69 -18.57 4.61
C ASP A 55 -7.50 -17.65 4.32
N MET A 56 -7.53 -16.90 3.21
CA MET A 56 -6.55 -15.85 2.91
C MET A 56 -6.52 -14.76 3.99
N SER A 57 -7.71 -14.33 4.42
CA SER A 57 -7.83 -13.27 5.43
C SER A 57 -7.35 -13.76 6.81
N GLU A 58 -7.71 -14.98 7.18
CA GLU A 58 -7.27 -15.63 8.40
C GLU A 58 -5.74 -15.75 8.43
N ALA A 59 -5.14 -16.33 7.39
CA ALA A 59 -3.70 -16.48 7.28
C ALA A 59 -2.96 -15.13 7.31
N ALA A 60 -3.46 -14.11 6.61
CA ALA A 60 -2.88 -12.78 6.64
C ALA A 60 -2.90 -12.17 8.06
N LYS A 61 -4.00 -12.39 8.80
CA LYS A 61 -4.13 -11.93 10.19
C LYS A 61 -3.20 -12.66 11.13
N GLU A 62 -3.12 -13.98 11.04
CA GLU A 62 -2.23 -14.81 11.85
C GLU A 62 -0.76 -14.48 11.64
N MET A 63 -0.36 -14.16 10.42
CA MET A 63 0.99 -13.68 10.09
C MET A 63 1.28 -12.25 10.59
N GLY A 64 0.29 -11.54 11.16
CA GLY A 64 0.49 -10.21 11.73
C GLY A 64 0.42 -9.05 10.73
N PHE A 65 -0.10 -9.26 9.52
CA PHE A 65 -0.28 -8.18 8.55
C PHE A 65 -1.44 -7.26 8.95
N ASN A 66 -1.32 -5.97 8.63
CA ASN A 66 -2.36 -4.97 8.87
C ASN A 66 -3.46 -5.02 7.81
N GLY A 67 -3.16 -5.52 6.62
CA GLY A 67 -4.09 -5.61 5.51
C GLY A 67 -3.57 -6.48 4.37
N VAL A 68 -4.33 -6.53 3.29
CA VAL A 68 -3.99 -7.29 2.09
C VAL A 68 -4.00 -6.35 0.88
N ASP A 69 -2.95 -6.40 0.07
CA ASP A 69 -2.94 -5.88 -1.30
C ASP A 69 -3.62 -6.91 -2.20
N LEU A 70 -4.94 -6.77 -2.36
CA LEU A 70 -5.78 -7.74 -3.06
C LEU A 70 -5.55 -7.69 -4.58
N THR A 71 -5.39 -8.85 -5.23
CA THR A 71 -5.26 -8.92 -6.69
C THR A 71 -6.62 -8.92 -7.37
N VAL A 72 -6.91 -7.84 -8.11
CA VAL A 72 -8.13 -7.67 -8.93
C VAL A 72 -7.70 -7.62 -10.41
N ARG A 73 -7.47 -8.79 -10.98
CA ARG A 73 -6.93 -8.93 -12.34
C ARG A 73 -7.15 -10.34 -12.87
N PRO A 74 -6.98 -10.59 -14.19
CA PRO A 74 -6.99 -11.95 -14.72
C PRO A 74 -6.02 -12.86 -13.95
N LYS A 75 -6.49 -14.03 -13.56
CA LYS A 75 -5.76 -14.99 -12.70
C LYS A 75 -5.38 -14.41 -11.32
N GLY A 76 -6.09 -13.41 -10.82
CA GLY A 76 -6.01 -12.91 -9.45
C GLY A 76 -7.05 -13.57 -8.54
N HIS A 77 -7.16 -13.09 -7.30
CA HIS A 77 -8.22 -13.53 -6.39
C HIS A 77 -9.60 -13.09 -6.87
N VAL A 78 -9.70 -11.88 -7.42
CA VAL A 78 -10.92 -11.34 -8.01
C VAL A 78 -10.70 -11.14 -9.50
N PHE A 79 -11.59 -11.72 -10.31
CA PHE A 79 -11.59 -11.48 -11.75
C PHE A 79 -12.28 -10.15 -12.05
N PRO A 80 -11.72 -9.31 -12.95
CA PRO A 80 -12.33 -8.02 -13.30
C PRO A 80 -13.77 -8.12 -13.76
N GLU A 81 -14.12 -9.18 -14.48
CA GLU A 81 -15.46 -9.44 -15.00
C GLU A 81 -16.50 -9.66 -13.89
N ASN A 82 -16.06 -10.21 -12.76
CA ASN A 82 -16.91 -10.52 -11.61
C ASN A 82 -16.74 -9.52 -10.45
N VAL A 83 -16.08 -8.40 -10.70
CA VAL A 83 -15.67 -7.47 -9.63
C VAL A 83 -16.82 -6.94 -8.79
N THR A 84 -18.00 -6.76 -9.38
CA THR A 84 -19.19 -6.26 -8.66
C THR A 84 -19.72 -7.22 -7.59
N GLU A 85 -19.45 -8.51 -7.76
CA GLU A 85 -19.89 -9.54 -6.80
C GLU A 85 -18.77 -10.01 -5.89
N ASP A 86 -17.59 -10.25 -6.45
CA ASP A 86 -16.50 -10.91 -5.75
C ASP A 86 -15.66 -9.96 -4.91
N LEU A 87 -15.47 -8.71 -5.36
CA LEU A 87 -14.73 -7.72 -4.59
C LEU A 87 -15.41 -7.35 -3.26
N PRO A 88 -16.75 -7.16 -3.20
CA PRO A 88 -17.46 -7.01 -1.92
C PRO A 88 -17.27 -8.21 -0.98
N LYS A 89 -17.40 -9.46 -1.49
CA LYS A 89 -17.21 -10.66 -0.68
C LYS A 89 -15.80 -10.77 -0.10
N ALA A 90 -14.78 -10.52 -0.93
CA ALA A 90 -13.39 -10.51 -0.48
C ALA A 90 -13.14 -9.39 0.56
N THR A 91 -13.71 -8.21 0.34
CA THR A 91 -13.60 -7.06 1.25
C THR A 91 -14.24 -7.37 2.60
N GLU A 92 -15.41 -7.98 2.61
CA GLU A 92 -16.12 -8.39 3.83
C GLU A 92 -15.31 -9.44 4.60
N ALA A 93 -14.81 -10.46 3.92
CA ALA A 93 -13.94 -11.47 4.52
C ALA A 93 -12.71 -10.81 5.19
N MET A 94 -12.02 -9.90 4.52
CA MET A 94 -10.87 -9.19 5.12
C MET A 94 -11.28 -8.36 6.34
N LYS A 95 -12.39 -7.62 6.27
CA LYS A 95 -12.90 -6.81 7.38
C LYS A 95 -13.31 -7.65 8.58
N SER A 96 -13.88 -8.85 8.39
CA SER A 96 -14.28 -9.74 9.48
C SER A 96 -13.09 -10.23 10.33
N TYR A 97 -11.87 -10.26 9.77
CA TYR A 97 -10.64 -10.55 10.48
C TYR A 97 -9.89 -9.27 10.95
N GLY A 98 -10.53 -8.09 10.83
CA GLY A 98 -9.93 -6.81 11.23
C GLY A 98 -8.77 -6.35 10.34
N LEU A 99 -8.71 -6.82 9.10
CA LEU A 99 -7.73 -6.38 8.12
C LEU A 99 -8.18 -5.09 7.43
N LYS A 100 -7.22 -4.22 7.13
CA LYS A 100 -7.47 -2.99 6.37
C LYS A 100 -7.59 -3.29 4.88
N THR A 101 -8.58 -2.67 4.24
CA THR A 101 -8.93 -2.85 2.83
C THR A 101 -8.71 -1.53 2.07
N ARG A 102 -7.45 -1.03 2.04
CA ARG A 102 -7.13 0.28 1.47
C ARG A 102 -6.55 0.22 0.07
N MET A 103 -5.95 -0.92 -0.31
CA MET A 103 -5.22 -1.03 -1.56
C MET A 103 -5.49 -2.34 -2.29
N PHE A 104 -5.35 -2.31 -3.62
CA PHE A 104 -5.43 -3.50 -4.47
C PHE A 104 -4.51 -3.38 -5.69
N SER A 105 -4.12 -4.52 -6.23
CA SER A 105 -3.33 -4.63 -7.45
C SER A 105 -4.20 -5.03 -8.61
N SER A 106 -4.25 -4.20 -9.65
CA SER A 106 -5.12 -4.38 -10.82
C SER A 106 -4.34 -4.53 -12.12
N ASN A 107 -5.08 -4.74 -13.20
CA ASN A 107 -4.60 -4.64 -14.57
C ASN A 107 -5.13 -3.39 -15.30
N VAL A 108 -5.59 -2.40 -14.56
CA VAL A 108 -6.13 -1.15 -15.11
C VAL A 108 -5.00 -0.36 -15.78
N ILE A 109 -5.21 0.01 -17.05
CA ILE A 109 -4.33 0.87 -17.86
C ILE A 109 -5.10 1.81 -18.78
N ASP A 110 -6.41 1.60 -18.95
CA ASP A 110 -7.26 2.34 -19.88
C ASP A 110 -8.58 2.72 -19.22
N ALA A 111 -8.76 4.00 -18.99
CA ALA A 111 -9.98 4.55 -18.39
C ALA A 111 -11.21 4.48 -19.30
N ASN A 112 -11.05 4.19 -20.60
CA ASN A 112 -12.17 4.02 -21.53
C ASN A 112 -12.70 2.59 -21.57
N ASN A 113 -11.97 1.63 -21.03
CA ASN A 113 -12.42 0.24 -20.95
C ASN A 113 -13.50 0.08 -19.87
N GLU A 114 -14.69 -0.39 -20.23
CA GLU A 114 -15.84 -0.47 -19.33
C GLU A 114 -15.60 -1.43 -18.14
N ILE A 115 -14.91 -2.55 -18.35
CA ILE A 115 -14.58 -3.47 -17.26
C ILE A 115 -13.62 -2.81 -16.26
N GLN A 116 -12.61 -2.10 -16.77
CA GLN A 116 -11.65 -1.40 -15.91
C GLN A 116 -12.29 -0.23 -15.15
N LYS A 117 -13.22 0.50 -15.79
CA LYS A 117 -14.06 1.50 -15.09
C LYS A 117 -14.87 0.86 -13.97
N MET A 118 -15.46 -0.30 -14.22
CA MET A 118 -16.25 -1.02 -13.24
C MET A 118 -15.40 -1.44 -12.04
N VAL A 119 -14.17 -1.92 -12.27
CA VAL A 119 -13.20 -2.24 -11.22
C VAL A 119 -12.95 -1.02 -10.33
N LEU A 120 -12.62 0.13 -10.92
CA LEU A 120 -12.33 1.35 -10.17
C LEU A 120 -13.56 1.86 -9.42
N LYS A 121 -14.74 1.86 -10.06
CA LYS A 121 -15.99 2.29 -9.44
C LYS A 121 -16.38 1.43 -8.25
N THR A 122 -16.29 0.10 -8.39
CA THR A 122 -16.62 -0.85 -7.32
C THR A 122 -15.62 -0.71 -6.16
N ALA A 123 -14.33 -0.62 -6.44
CA ALA A 123 -13.30 -0.43 -5.43
C ALA A 123 -13.51 0.89 -4.66
N LYS A 124 -13.80 1.99 -5.36
CA LYS A 124 -14.09 3.29 -4.73
C LYS A 124 -15.29 3.20 -3.79
N ASN A 125 -16.37 2.56 -4.21
CA ASN A 125 -17.58 2.40 -3.39
C ASN A 125 -17.33 1.58 -2.12
N LEU A 126 -16.35 0.67 -2.13
CA LEU A 126 -15.95 -0.16 -0.99
C LEU A 126 -14.91 0.52 -0.08
N GLY A 127 -14.43 1.73 -0.45
CA GLY A 127 -13.50 2.52 0.33
C GLY A 127 -12.02 2.23 0.07
N TYR A 128 -11.67 1.63 -1.06
CA TYR A 128 -10.27 1.51 -1.46
C TYR A 128 -9.72 2.89 -1.84
N GLU A 129 -8.53 3.20 -1.34
CA GLU A 129 -7.87 4.49 -1.52
C GLU A 129 -6.75 4.43 -2.58
N PHE A 130 -6.11 3.28 -2.70
CA PHE A 130 -4.95 3.08 -3.55
C PHE A 130 -5.12 1.87 -4.46
N TYR A 131 -4.63 1.98 -5.68
CA TYR A 131 -4.50 0.83 -6.56
C TYR A 131 -3.20 0.89 -7.35
N ARG A 132 -2.68 -0.29 -7.67
CA ARG A 132 -1.56 -0.45 -8.57
C ARG A 132 -2.09 -0.80 -9.95
N THR A 133 -1.62 -0.07 -10.97
CA THR A 133 -1.93 -0.33 -12.39
C THR A 133 -1.19 -1.57 -12.89
N ALA A 134 -1.54 -2.04 -14.09
CA ALA A 134 -0.69 -2.97 -14.82
C ALA A 134 0.61 -2.29 -15.29
N TRP A 135 1.53 -3.10 -15.78
CA TRP A 135 2.78 -2.60 -16.34
C TRP A 135 2.53 -1.78 -17.60
N ILE A 136 2.92 -0.53 -17.58
CA ILE A 136 2.91 0.34 -18.73
C ILE A 136 4.22 0.14 -19.46
N LYS A 137 4.14 -0.33 -20.72
CA LYS A 137 5.32 -0.44 -21.59
C LYS A 137 5.68 0.97 -22.07
N TYR A 138 6.85 1.42 -21.70
CA TYR A 138 7.43 2.65 -22.20
C TYR A 138 8.14 2.36 -23.53
N TYR A 139 7.77 3.09 -24.57
CA TYR A 139 8.49 3.13 -25.84
C TYR A 139 9.29 4.43 -25.86
N SER A 140 10.44 4.46 -26.54
CA SER A 140 11.26 5.67 -26.64
C SER A 140 10.53 6.80 -27.38
N GLY A 141 10.70 8.05 -26.92
CA GLY A 141 10.22 9.24 -27.58
C GLY A 141 8.77 9.65 -27.26
N ASP A 142 8.08 10.23 -28.23
CA ASP A 142 6.76 10.88 -28.08
C ASP A 142 5.64 9.93 -27.64
N ALA A 143 5.79 8.62 -27.85
CA ALA A 143 4.86 7.60 -27.41
C ALA A 143 4.68 7.53 -25.87
N ILE A 144 5.62 8.02 -25.08
CA ILE A 144 5.50 8.10 -23.62
C ILE A 144 4.48 9.16 -23.24
N LEU A 145 4.56 10.34 -23.86
CA LEU A 145 3.67 11.47 -23.57
C LEU A 145 2.23 11.17 -23.94
N GLU A 146 2.02 10.45 -25.04
CA GLU A 146 0.68 10.05 -25.47
C GLU A 146 0.04 9.05 -24.51
N LYS A 147 0.80 8.07 -24.01
CA LYS A 147 0.31 7.08 -23.04
C LYS A 147 0.07 7.66 -21.66
N VAL A 148 0.87 8.62 -21.22
CA VAL A 148 0.64 9.34 -19.96
C VAL A 148 -0.65 10.17 -20.03
N LYS A 149 -0.98 10.75 -21.18
CA LYS A 149 -2.25 11.48 -21.42
C LYS A 149 -3.47 10.55 -21.38
N LEU A 150 -3.33 9.29 -21.78
CA LEU A 150 -4.41 8.29 -21.72
C LEU A 150 -4.63 7.70 -20.32
N ALA A 151 -3.66 7.84 -19.43
CA ALA A 151 -3.73 7.32 -18.05
C ALA A 151 -4.27 8.34 -17.03
N ASN A 152 -4.41 9.61 -17.42
CA ASN A 152 -5.00 10.70 -16.64
C ASN A 152 -6.44 11.00 -17.10
#